data_3a44b57f7fb5249ca29684f59f953d44
#
_entry.id   3a44b57f7fb5249ca29684f59f953d44
#
_cell.length_a   1.000
_cell.length_b   1.000
_cell.length_c   1.000
_cell.angle_alpha   90.00
_cell.angle_beta   90.00
_cell.angle_gamma   90.00
#
_symmetry.space_group_name_H-M   'P 1'
#
loop_
_entity.id
_entity.type
_entity.pdbx_description
1 polymer ?
#
loop_
_entity_poly.entity_id
_entity_poly.type
_entity_poly.pdbx_seq_one_letter_code
_entity_poly.pdbx_strand_id
1 'polypeptide(L)'
;DMVIIGCFNDPHGPRRECGQPYVIRESVSPEKLGSILSNLYDKCLQFSKDDLSKQLPPFTQATGIKSWTKFAKGRKVINIEWNHNGNVLLERWKWYPDGGFGPDELSKHIEMVAAGNFTTEMGNAVFSLIAQS
;
A
#
# COMPACT_ATOMS: atom_id res chain seq x y z
N ASP A 1 -12.05 6.95 -5.63
CA ASP A 1 -10.85 7.49 -4.98
C ASP A 1 -9.87 6.39 -4.62
N MET A 2 -8.59 6.67 -4.73
CA MET A 2 -7.52 5.77 -4.30
C MET A 2 -6.83 6.38 -3.08
N VAL A 3 -6.68 5.61 -2.02
CA VAL A 3 -5.93 6.02 -0.82
C VAL A 3 -4.66 5.18 -0.75
N ILE A 4 -3.51 5.84 -0.71
CA ILE A 4 -2.21 5.19 -0.64
C ILE A 4 -1.61 5.46 0.74
N ILE A 5 -1.25 4.40 1.43
CA ILE A 5 -0.75 4.46 2.79
C ILE A 5 0.58 3.74 2.86
N GLY A 6 1.58 4.44 3.38
CA GLY A 6 2.87 3.82 3.66
C GLY A 6 2.84 3.01 4.94
N CYS A 7 3.67 1.98 5.00
CA CYS A 7 3.78 1.12 6.18
C CYS A 7 5.24 0.97 6.59
N PHE A 8 5.45 0.93 7.89
CA PHE A 8 6.73 0.70 8.52
C PHE A 8 6.78 -0.74 9.05
N ASN A 9 7.82 -1.48 8.68
CA ASN A 9 8.05 -2.83 9.20
C ASN A 9 8.82 -2.75 10.52
N ASP A 10 8.15 -3.08 11.61
CA ASP A 10 8.78 -3.19 12.91
C ASP A 10 9.34 -4.61 13.06
N PRO A 11 10.68 -4.78 13.25
CA PRO A 11 11.25 -6.13 13.43
C PRO A 11 10.76 -6.85 14.68
N HIS A 12 10.16 -6.12 15.62
CA HIS A 12 9.67 -6.67 16.89
C HIS A 12 8.15 -6.59 17.04
N GLY A 13 7.42 -6.27 15.97
CA GLY A 13 5.99 -6.10 16.05
C GLY A 13 5.28 -6.16 14.70
N PRO A 14 3.97 -5.94 14.68
CA PRO A 14 3.21 -5.93 13.44
C PRO A 14 3.58 -4.72 12.57
N ARG A 15 3.32 -4.84 11.28
CA ARG A 15 3.42 -3.73 10.34
C ARG A 15 2.52 -2.58 10.80
N ARG A 16 3.03 -1.37 10.74
CA ARG A 16 2.29 -0.16 11.11
C ARG A 16 2.25 0.83 9.96
N GLU A 17 1.13 1.51 9.82
CA GLU A 17 1.02 2.61 8.87
C GLU A 17 1.85 3.80 9.33
N CYS A 18 2.43 4.51 8.38
CA CYS A 18 3.31 5.64 8.66
C CYS A 18 3.19 6.73 7.60
N GLY A 19 3.62 7.94 7.96
CA GLY A 19 3.64 9.07 7.05
C GLY A 19 2.28 9.68 6.77
N GLN A 20 2.24 10.58 5.81
CA GLN A 20 1.01 11.20 5.34
C GLN A 20 0.38 10.31 4.28
N PRO A 21 -0.94 10.06 4.34
CA PRO A 21 -1.63 9.33 3.29
C PRO A 21 -1.66 10.17 2.00
N TYR A 22 -1.67 9.50 0.87
CA TYR A 22 -1.84 10.16 -0.42
C TYR A 22 -3.21 9.79 -0.97
N VAL A 23 -4.04 10.79 -1.25
CA VAL A 23 -5.40 10.57 -1.75
C VAL A 23 -5.46 11.03 -3.20
N ILE A 24 -5.81 10.12 -4.10
CA ILE A 24 -6.00 10.39 -5.52
C ILE A 24 -7.48 10.37 -5.82
N ARG A 25 -8.01 11.51 -6.27
CA ARG A 25 -9.44 11.68 -6.58
C ARG A 25 -9.72 11.76 -8.06
N GLU A 26 -8.69 11.89 -8.87
CA GLU A 26 -8.77 11.99 -10.31
C GLU A 26 -8.05 10.82 -10.97
N SER A 27 -8.22 10.67 -12.26
CA SER A 27 -7.46 9.68 -13.02
C SER A 27 -5.97 10.01 -12.97
N VAL A 28 -5.14 9.00 -12.79
CA VAL A 28 -3.69 9.14 -12.71
C VAL A 28 -3.06 8.16 -13.70
N SER A 29 -1.95 8.58 -14.34
CA SER A 29 -1.21 7.70 -15.24
C SER A 29 -0.46 6.61 -14.46
N PRO A 30 -0.16 5.47 -15.08
CA PRO A 30 0.66 4.44 -14.45
C PRO A 30 2.02 4.96 -13.98
N GLU A 31 2.66 5.80 -14.80
CA GLU A 31 3.95 6.41 -14.47
C GLU A 31 3.86 7.28 -13.21
N LYS A 32 2.85 8.13 -13.14
CA LYS A 32 2.65 9.00 -11.97
C LYS A 32 2.33 8.19 -10.72
N LEU A 33 1.48 7.19 -10.84
CA LEU A 33 1.17 6.30 -9.72
C LEU A 33 2.42 5.60 -9.20
N GLY A 34 3.23 5.05 -10.09
CA GLY A 34 4.49 4.40 -9.71
C GLY A 34 5.45 5.35 -9.01
N SER A 35 5.54 6.60 -9.47
CA SER A 35 6.37 7.62 -8.84
C SER A 35 5.88 7.96 -7.43
N ILE A 36 4.58 8.09 -7.24
CA ILE A 36 4.00 8.33 -5.91
C ILE A 36 4.34 7.17 -4.97
N LEU A 37 4.18 5.93 -5.42
CA LEU A 37 4.47 4.74 -4.62
C LEU A 37 5.95 4.67 -4.22
N SER A 38 6.86 4.93 -5.17
CA SER A 38 8.30 4.92 -4.90
C SER A 38 8.71 6.02 -3.93
N ASN A 39 8.16 7.20 -4.06
CA ASN A 39 8.44 8.32 -3.16
C ASN A 39 7.94 8.03 -1.75
N LEU A 40 6.76 7.43 -1.64
CA LEU A 40 6.19 7.08 -0.34
C LEU A 40 7.02 5.99 0.35
N TYR A 41 7.49 5.00 -0.41
CA TYR A 41 8.40 3.98 0.11
C TYR A 41 9.67 4.60 0.70
N ASP A 42 10.32 5.50 -0.05
CA ASP A 42 11.53 6.19 0.40
C ASP A 42 11.29 6.98 1.68
N LYS A 43 10.16 7.66 1.79
CA LYS A 43 9.79 8.38 3.00
C LYS A 43 9.58 7.44 4.20
N CYS A 44 8.95 6.30 3.98
CA CYS A 44 8.68 5.33 5.05
C CYS A 44 9.96 4.71 5.60
N LEU A 45 11.01 4.58 4.81
CA LEU A 45 12.32 4.12 5.29
C LEU A 45 12.96 5.06 6.32
N GLN A 46 12.54 6.32 6.36
CA GLN A 46 13.09 7.34 7.26
C GLN A 46 12.28 7.47 8.56
N PHE A 47 11.17 6.77 8.68
CA PHE A 47 10.32 6.85 9.86
C PHE A 47 10.88 6.04 11.02
N SER A 48 10.78 6.60 12.24
CA SER A 48 11.12 5.91 13.49
C SER A 48 9.84 5.57 14.27
N LYS A 49 9.97 4.66 15.24
CA LYS A 49 8.88 4.30 16.15
C LYS A 49 8.33 5.51 16.91
N ASP A 50 9.20 6.43 17.30
CA ASP A 50 8.83 7.61 18.08
C ASP A 50 7.95 8.55 17.26
N ASP A 51 8.20 8.64 15.95
CA ASP A 51 7.38 9.46 15.04
C ASP A 51 5.95 8.89 14.93
N LEU A 52 5.81 7.56 14.94
CA LEU A 52 4.52 6.89 14.78
C LEU A 52 3.59 7.09 15.96
N SER A 53 4.14 7.23 17.18
CA SER A 53 3.33 7.35 18.41
C SER A 53 2.60 8.68 18.52
N LYS A 54 2.97 9.67 17.72
CA LYS A 54 2.49 11.05 17.84
C LYS A 54 1.47 11.46 16.80
N GLN A 55 1.10 10.56 15.88
CA GLN A 55 0.18 10.92 14.80
C GLN A 55 -1.06 10.05 14.78
N LEU A 56 -2.14 10.59 14.22
CA LEU A 56 -3.32 9.80 13.90
C LEU A 56 -2.98 8.78 12.82
N PRO A 57 -3.64 7.60 12.82
CA PRO A 57 -3.46 6.64 11.74
C PRO A 57 -3.69 7.29 10.38
N PRO A 58 -2.84 7.01 9.36
CA PRO A 58 -2.99 7.61 8.04
C PRO A 58 -4.36 7.42 7.40
N PHE A 59 -4.99 6.26 7.55
CA PHE A 59 -6.33 6.07 6.99
C PHE A 59 -7.36 6.98 7.67
N THR A 60 -7.22 7.28 8.95
CA THR A 60 -8.08 8.23 9.66
C THR A 60 -7.83 9.65 9.19
N GLN A 61 -6.59 10.04 8.96
CA GLN A 61 -6.25 11.35 8.40
C GLN A 61 -6.89 11.55 7.03
N ALA A 62 -6.89 10.51 6.20
CA ALA A 62 -7.43 10.58 4.84
C ALA A 62 -8.97 10.65 4.79
N THR A 63 -9.66 9.98 5.71
CA THR A 63 -11.10 9.74 5.60
C THR A 63 -11.91 10.15 6.81
N GLY A 64 -11.29 10.39 7.95
CA GLY A 64 -11.99 10.61 9.23
C GLY A 64 -12.52 9.34 9.88
N ILE A 65 -12.41 8.19 9.22
CA ILE A 65 -12.86 6.91 9.75
C ILE A 65 -11.85 6.41 10.78
N LYS A 66 -12.32 6.04 11.98
CA LYS A 66 -11.44 5.61 13.07
C LYS A 66 -11.17 4.11 13.11
N SER A 67 -12.02 3.30 12.49
CA SER A 67 -11.90 1.85 12.47
C SER A 67 -11.31 1.38 11.14
N TRP A 68 -10.20 0.63 11.20
CA TRP A 68 -9.59 0.03 10.01
C TRP A 68 -10.58 -0.86 9.26
N THR A 69 -11.35 -1.67 10.00
CA THR A 69 -12.35 -2.56 9.40
C THR A 69 -13.38 -1.78 8.62
N LYS A 70 -13.90 -0.68 9.17
CA LYS A 70 -14.86 0.18 8.47
C LYS A 70 -14.24 0.86 7.26
N PHE A 71 -13.00 1.32 7.39
CA PHE A 71 -12.29 1.96 6.28
C PHE A 71 -12.08 1.01 5.12
N ALA A 72 -11.60 -0.20 5.40
CA ALA A 72 -11.20 -1.15 4.36
C ALA A 72 -12.37 -1.96 3.80
N LYS A 73 -13.47 -2.06 4.53
CA LYS A 73 -14.65 -2.81 4.08
C LYS A 73 -15.21 -2.24 2.76
N GLY A 74 -15.39 -3.13 1.79
CA GLY A 74 -15.88 -2.75 0.47
C GLY A 74 -14.83 -2.12 -0.44
N ARG A 75 -13.59 -1.95 0.03
CA ARG A 75 -12.48 -1.42 -0.78
C ARG A 75 -11.67 -2.58 -1.36
N LYS A 76 -11.09 -2.32 -2.52
CA LYS A 76 -10.05 -3.20 -3.07
C LYS A 76 -8.73 -2.82 -2.41
N VAL A 77 -8.07 -3.78 -1.80
CA VAL A 77 -6.81 -3.55 -1.09
C VAL A 77 -5.68 -4.23 -1.84
N ILE A 78 -4.66 -3.47 -2.19
CA ILE A 78 -3.45 -3.96 -2.84
C ILE A 78 -2.30 -3.79 -1.85
N ASN A 79 -1.63 -4.88 -1.54
CA ASN A 79 -0.44 -4.88 -0.70
C ASN A 79 0.80 -4.83 -1.59
N ILE A 80 1.73 -3.94 -1.27
CA ILE A 80 2.98 -3.76 -2.02
C ILE A 80 4.14 -3.88 -1.04
N GLU A 81 5.03 -4.82 -1.29
CA GLU A 81 6.20 -5.06 -0.45
C GLU A 81 7.49 -5.00 -1.25
N TRP A 82 8.47 -4.26 -0.73
CA TRP A 82 9.83 -4.24 -1.24
C TRP A 82 10.68 -5.24 -0.46
N ASN A 83 11.32 -6.16 -1.19
CA ASN A 83 12.20 -7.16 -0.62
C ASN A 83 13.64 -6.65 -0.52
N HIS A 84 14.46 -7.29 0.31
CA HIS A 84 15.87 -6.91 0.51
C HIS A 84 16.72 -7.01 -0.76
N ASN A 85 16.34 -7.88 -1.70
CA ASN A 85 17.07 -8.07 -2.96
C ASN A 85 16.59 -7.14 -4.09
N GLY A 86 15.79 -6.11 -3.78
CA GLY A 86 15.32 -5.15 -4.75
C GLY A 86 14.09 -5.56 -5.55
N ASN A 87 13.50 -6.70 -5.25
CA ASN A 87 12.25 -7.12 -5.88
C ASN A 87 11.05 -6.50 -5.17
N VAL A 88 9.98 -6.29 -5.93
CA VAL A 88 8.72 -5.77 -5.40
C VAL A 88 7.63 -6.80 -5.64
N LEU A 89 6.90 -7.14 -4.58
CA LEU A 89 5.77 -8.05 -4.64
C LEU A 89 4.47 -7.24 -4.48
N LEU A 90 3.55 -7.42 -5.42
CA LEU A 90 2.22 -6.81 -5.38
C LEU A 90 1.19 -7.92 -5.28
N GLU A 91 0.32 -7.81 -4.31
CA GLU A 91 -0.73 -8.79 -4.04
C GLU A 91 -2.06 -8.09 -3.81
N ARG A 92 -3.12 -8.68 -4.32
CA ARG A 92 -4.47 -8.28 -3.93
C ARG A 92 -4.82 -8.95 -2.61
N TRP A 93 -5.35 -8.19 -1.67
CA TRP A 93 -5.79 -8.69 -0.37
C TRP A 93 -7.30 -8.62 -0.27
N LYS A 94 -7.87 -9.52 0.51
CA LYS A 94 -9.30 -9.54 0.78
C LYS A 94 -9.57 -9.70 2.27
N TRP A 95 -10.80 -9.40 2.66
CA TRP A 95 -11.24 -9.58 4.04
C TRP A 95 -11.56 -11.04 4.31
N TYR A 96 -10.98 -11.56 5.39
CA TYR A 96 -11.28 -12.89 5.93
C TYR A 96 -11.97 -12.72 7.27
N PRO A 97 -13.16 -13.33 7.51
CA PRO A 97 -13.91 -13.14 8.76
C PRO A 97 -13.12 -13.48 10.03
N ASP A 98 -12.22 -14.44 9.94
CA ASP A 98 -11.48 -14.96 11.09
C ASP A 98 -10.16 -14.26 11.38
N GLY A 99 -9.64 -13.44 10.46
CA GLY A 99 -8.28 -12.92 10.60
C GLY A 99 -8.03 -11.53 10.00
N GLY A 100 -9.05 -10.84 9.54
CA GLY A 100 -8.88 -9.53 8.91
C GLY A 100 -8.43 -9.62 7.45
N PHE A 101 -7.71 -8.61 6.98
CA PHE A 101 -7.20 -8.58 5.60
C PHE A 101 -5.99 -9.46 5.43
N GLY A 102 -5.96 -10.22 4.34
CA GLY A 102 -4.83 -11.04 3.95
C GLY A 102 -4.82 -11.32 2.46
N PRO A 103 -3.75 -11.96 1.94
CA PRO A 103 -3.62 -12.26 0.53
C PRO A 103 -4.82 -13.05 -0.01
N ASP A 104 -5.29 -12.63 -1.19
CA ASP A 104 -6.33 -13.37 -1.92
C ASP A 104 -5.66 -14.48 -2.72
N GLU A 105 -5.79 -15.72 -2.27
CA GLU A 105 -5.16 -16.87 -2.90
C GLU A 105 -5.66 -17.15 -4.32
N LEU A 106 -6.85 -16.67 -4.65
CA LEU A 106 -7.44 -16.82 -5.99
C LEU A 106 -6.98 -15.74 -6.95
N SER A 107 -6.35 -14.68 -6.43
CA SER A 107 -5.81 -13.59 -7.24
C SER A 107 -4.35 -13.86 -7.58
N LYS A 108 -3.94 -13.40 -8.76
CA LYS A 108 -2.53 -13.46 -9.15
C LYS A 108 -1.75 -12.43 -8.34
N HIS A 109 -0.59 -12.82 -7.84
CA HIS A 109 0.41 -11.89 -7.35
C HIS A 109 1.33 -11.52 -8.51
N ILE A 110 1.93 -10.33 -8.42
CA ILE A 110 2.88 -9.82 -9.40
C ILE A 110 4.19 -9.55 -8.69
N GLU A 111 5.25 -10.16 -9.19
CA GLU A 111 6.60 -9.90 -8.70
C GLU A 111 7.40 -9.23 -9.80
N MET A 112 8.14 -8.17 -9.45
CA MET A 112 8.93 -7.42 -10.41
C MET A 112 10.26 -6.97 -9.83
N VAL A 113 11.23 -6.73 -10.70
CA VAL A 113 12.55 -6.21 -10.34
C VAL A 113 12.54 -4.70 -10.50
N ALA A 114 13.07 -3.98 -9.51
CA ALA A 114 13.17 -2.52 -9.54
C ALA A 114 14.32 -2.09 -10.46
N ALA A 115 14.08 -2.08 -11.77
CA ALA A 115 15.05 -1.69 -12.79
C ALA A 115 14.36 -1.13 -14.03
N GLY A 116 15.04 -0.28 -14.77
CA GLY A 116 14.52 0.31 -16.02
C GLY A 116 13.26 1.15 -15.81
N ASN A 117 12.19 0.82 -16.52
CA ASN A 117 10.89 1.52 -16.43
C ASN A 117 10.05 1.07 -15.24
N PHE A 118 10.67 0.74 -14.13
CA PHE A 118 10.05 0.18 -12.94
C PHE A 118 8.82 0.96 -12.47
N THR A 119 8.87 2.29 -12.43
CA THR A 119 7.75 3.10 -11.94
C THR A 119 6.50 2.94 -12.79
N THR A 120 6.64 2.95 -14.10
CA THR A 120 5.52 2.72 -15.03
C THR A 120 4.98 1.30 -14.90
N GLU A 121 5.85 0.32 -14.83
CA GLU A 121 5.48 -1.09 -14.68
C GLU A 121 4.74 -1.33 -13.36
N MET A 122 5.19 -0.71 -12.27
CA MET A 122 4.54 -0.81 -10.98
C MET A 122 3.13 -0.21 -11.00
N GLY A 123 2.98 0.97 -11.61
CA GLY A 123 1.67 1.58 -11.78
C GLY A 123 0.71 0.72 -12.60
N ASN A 124 1.19 0.15 -13.70
CA ASN A 124 0.41 -0.78 -14.52
C ASN A 124 0.01 -2.03 -13.73
N ALA A 125 0.91 -2.57 -12.92
CA ALA A 125 0.64 -3.73 -12.08
C ALA A 125 -0.48 -3.44 -11.08
N VAL A 126 -0.45 -2.28 -10.43
CA VAL A 126 -1.52 -1.87 -9.49
C VAL A 126 -2.86 -1.79 -10.21
N PHE A 127 -2.92 -1.12 -11.37
CA PHE A 127 -4.17 -1.03 -12.14
C PHE A 127 -4.67 -2.40 -12.60
N SER A 128 -3.77 -3.29 -13.01
CA SER A 128 -4.11 -4.67 -13.37
C SER A 128 -4.77 -5.41 -12.21
N LEU A 129 -4.21 -5.31 -11.01
CA LEU A 129 -4.77 -5.94 -9.82
C LEU A 129 -6.11 -5.33 -9.40
N ILE A 130 -6.26 -4.03 -9.54
CA ILE A 130 -7.54 -3.34 -9.25
C ILE A 130 -8.63 -3.81 -10.21
N ALA A 131 -8.29 -4.02 -11.49
CA ALA A 131 -9.23 -4.43 -12.52
C ALA A 131 -9.72 -5.87 -12.36
N GLN A 132 -9.02 -6.71 -11.61
CA GLN A 132 -9.48 -8.07 -11.32
C GLN A 132 -10.75 -8.05 -10.47
N SER A 133 -11.73 -8.80 -10.90
CA SER A 133 -13.03 -8.89 -10.21
C SER A 133 -13.01 -9.88 -9.04
#